data_bd2b6181bcd7d4ff9398db641310afe7
#
_entry.id   bd2b6181bcd7d4ff9398db641310afe7
#
_cell.length_a   1.000
_cell.length_b   1.000
_cell.length_c   1.000
_cell.angle_alpha   90.00
_cell.angle_beta   90.00
_cell.angle_gamma   90.00
#
_symmetry.space_group_name_H-M   'P 1'
#
loop_
_entity.id
_entity.type
_entity.pdbx_description
1 polymer ?
#
loop_
_entity_poly.entity_id
_entity_poly.type
_entity_poly.pdbx_seq_one_letter_code
_entity_poly.pdbx_strand_id
1 'polypeptide(L)'
;MDLASSDEAAIRARHPHFHRWLALHGVPADRLQEAAARVVEALTAVHRDPRGRWILQRSREDVREHALSGPSQGESRSRGEVVRVVFDRSFIDEQGIRWVIDYKTSQHSGGNLEEFLDREVERYRPQLQRYGMLAKRMGPEPVRLGLYFPLMRAWREWAA
;
A
#
# COMPACT_ATOMS: atom_id res chain seq x y z
N MET A 1 4.77 2.73 15.74
CA MET A 1 5.68 3.81 15.33
C MET A 1 4.89 4.79 14.49
N ASP A 2 4.82 6.05 14.87
CA ASP A 2 4.06 7.06 14.13
C ASP A 2 4.94 7.68 13.04
N LEU A 3 4.83 7.19 11.80
CA LEU A 3 5.55 7.73 10.65
C LEU A 3 5.01 9.10 10.22
N ALA A 4 3.78 9.43 10.63
CA ALA A 4 3.15 10.70 10.28
C ALA A 4 3.79 11.90 11.01
N SER A 5 4.38 11.67 12.20
CA SER A 5 5.05 12.70 13.02
C SER A 5 6.57 12.73 12.90
N SER A 6 7.17 11.81 12.12
CA SER A 6 8.63 11.78 11.92
C SER A 6 9.07 12.81 10.89
N ASP A 7 10.07 13.62 11.20
CA ASP A 7 10.71 14.48 10.21
C ASP A 7 11.67 13.69 9.28
N GLU A 8 12.11 14.31 8.19
CA GLU A 8 13.03 13.68 7.24
C GLU A 8 14.36 13.26 7.88
N ALA A 9 14.86 14.04 8.82
CA ALA A 9 16.12 13.74 9.52
C ALA A 9 15.96 12.45 10.34
N ALA A 10 14.83 12.30 11.03
CA ALA A 10 14.51 11.08 11.77
C ALA A 10 14.36 9.86 10.86
N ILE A 11 13.78 10.02 9.65
CA ILE A 11 13.69 8.95 8.65
C ILE A 11 15.09 8.52 8.20
N ARG A 12 15.95 9.49 7.86
CA ARG A 12 17.32 9.22 7.40
C ARG A 12 18.19 8.59 8.48
N ALA A 13 18.05 9.02 9.73
CA ALA A 13 18.76 8.45 10.86
C ALA A 13 18.45 6.96 11.09
N ARG A 14 17.34 6.45 10.54
CA ARG A 14 16.95 5.04 10.63
C ARG A 14 17.55 4.14 9.55
N HIS A 15 18.34 4.65 8.63
CA HIS A 15 19.01 3.84 7.60
C HIS A 15 19.70 2.58 8.18
N PRO A 16 20.49 2.64 9.28
CA PRO A 16 21.10 1.44 9.86
C PRO A 16 20.10 0.43 10.41
N HIS A 17 18.93 0.89 10.86
CA HIS A 17 17.85 0.01 11.30
C HIS A 17 17.24 -0.74 10.11
N PHE A 18 16.93 -0.04 9.01
CA PHE A 18 16.40 -0.66 7.80
C PHE A 18 17.39 -1.67 7.21
N HIS A 19 18.67 -1.33 7.18
CA HIS A 19 19.72 -2.24 6.72
C HIS A 19 19.73 -3.56 7.52
N ARG A 20 19.70 -3.49 8.86
CA ARG A 20 19.65 -4.69 9.72
C ARG A 20 18.35 -5.48 9.51
N TRP A 21 17.22 -4.79 9.44
CA TRP A 21 15.92 -5.41 9.23
C TRP A 21 15.86 -6.18 7.90
N LEU A 22 16.33 -5.58 6.82
CA LEU A 22 16.39 -6.19 5.50
C LEU A 22 17.31 -7.42 5.47
N ALA A 23 18.45 -7.37 6.17
CA ALA A 23 19.35 -8.50 6.31
C ALA A 23 18.67 -9.70 6.99
N LEU A 24 17.92 -9.43 8.07
CA LEU A 24 17.14 -10.48 8.78
C LEU A 24 16.02 -11.07 7.93
N HIS A 25 15.53 -10.33 6.91
CA HIS A 25 14.50 -10.78 5.99
C HIS A 25 15.04 -11.33 4.66
N GLY A 26 16.34 -11.66 4.63
CA GLY A 26 16.95 -12.41 3.54
C GLY A 26 17.38 -11.58 2.32
N VAL A 27 17.51 -10.26 2.45
CA VAL A 27 18.09 -9.45 1.38
C VAL A 27 19.59 -9.75 1.30
N PRO A 28 20.14 -10.11 0.10
CA PRO A 28 21.54 -10.42 -0.08
C PRO A 28 22.48 -9.26 0.33
N ALA A 29 23.63 -9.60 0.89
CA ALA A 29 24.56 -8.63 1.48
C ALA A 29 25.02 -7.54 0.50
N ASP A 30 25.22 -7.89 -0.77
CA ASP A 30 25.60 -6.99 -1.85
C ASP A 30 24.51 -6.00 -2.24
N ARG A 31 23.23 -6.25 -1.88
CA ARG A 31 22.06 -5.40 -2.16
C ARG A 31 21.56 -4.62 -0.94
N LEU A 32 22.04 -4.93 0.25
CA LEU A 32 21.51 -4.34 1.50
C LEU A 32 21.60 -2.83 1.53
N GLN A 33 22.72 -2.26 1.10
CA GLN A 33 22.94 -0.82 1.10
C GLN A 33 21.98 -0.09 0.18
N GLU A 34 21.80 -0.60 -1.04
CA GLU A 34 20.87 -0.04 -2.03
C GLU A 34 19.42 -0.20 -1.55
N ALA A 35 19.06 -1.37 -1.06
CA ALA A 35 17.71 -1.63 -0.56
C ALA A 35 17.35 -0.73 0.64
N ALA A 36 18.26 -0.53 1.59
CA ALA A 36 18.05 0.36 2.72
C ALA A 36 17.93 1.83 2.29
N ALA A 37 18.74 2.28 1.35
CA ALA A 37 18.66 3.62 0.78
C ALA A 37 17.30 3.83 0.08
N ARG A 38 16.81 2.84 -0.67
CA ARG A 38 15.52 2.88 -1.35
C ARG A 38 14.35 2.96 -0.36
N VAL A 39 14.42 2.28 0.78
CA VAL A 39 13.42 2.40 1.85
C VAL A 39 13.38 3.84 2.39
N VAL A 40 14.55 4.43 2.68
CA VAL A 40 14.66 5.82 3.16
C VAL A 40 14.09 6.80 2.12
N GLU A 41 14.43 6.62 0.84
CA GLU A 41 13.91 7.43 -0.26
C GLU A 41 12.37 7.36 -0.34
N ALA A 42 11.82 6.15 -0.33
CA ALA A 42 10.37 5.95 -0.38
C ALA A 42 9.66 6.61 0.81
N LEU A 43 10.16 6.42 2.03
CA LEU A 43 9.57 7.02 3.23
C LEU A 43 9.68 8.56 3.21
N THR A 44 10.80 9.10 2.73
CA THR A 44 10.98 10.54 2.56
C THR A 44 10.02 11.11 1.51
N ALA A 45 9.83 10.40 0.41
CA ALA A 45 8.87 10.79 -0.64
C ALA A 45 7.44 10.80 -0.11
N VAL A 46 7.03 9.77 0.65
CA VAL A 46 5.72 9.72 1.32
C VAL A 46 5.54 10.89 2.28
N HIS A 47 6.55 11.20 3.08
CA HIS A 47 6.49 12.30 4.04
C HIS A 47 6.30 13.68 3.36
N ARG A 48 6.93 13.87 2.20
CA ARG A 48 6.80 15.11 1.40
C ARG A 48 5.47 15.24 0.66
N ASP A 49 4.83 14.13 0.36
CA ASP A 49 3.59 14.08 -0.40
C ASP A 49 2.37 14.29 0.52
N PRO A 50 1.51 15.29 0.27
CA PRO A 50 0.29 15.47 1.04
C PRO A 50 -0.60 14.21 1.03
N ARG A 51 -0.70 13.51 -0.09
CA ARG A 51 -1.45 12.25 -0.19
C ARG A 51 -0.79 11.16 0.65
N GLY A 52 0.53 11.06 0.62
CA GLY A 52 1.29 10.12 1.44
C GLY A 52 1.07 10.38 2.95
N ARG A 53 1.12 11.64 3.38
CA ARG A 53 0.82 12.00 4.78
C ARG A 53 -0.61 11.64 5.17
N TRP A 54 -1.60 11.95 4.32
CA TRP A 54 -2.99 11.58 4.56
C TRP A 54 -3.15 10.06 4.70
N ILE A 55 -2.53 9.27 3.84
CA ILE A 55 -2.56 7.80 3.94
C ILE A 55 -1.98 7.32 5.27
N LEU A 56 -0.92 7.97 5.79
CA LEU A 56 -0.24 7.55 7.01
C LEU A 56 -0.87 8.10 8.30
N GLN A 57 -1.80 9.05 8.23
CA GLN A 57 -2.49 9.59 9.40
C GLN A 57 -3.23 8.50 10.17
N ARG A 58 -3.38 8.69 11.47
CA ARG A 58 -4.24 7.84 12.29
C ARG A 58 -5.69 8.10 11.91
N SER A 59 -6.39 7.04 11.59
CA SER A 59 -7.79 7.06 11.17
C SER A 59 -8.59 6.01 11.93
N ARG A 60 -9.92 6.04 11.80
CA ARG A 60 -10.78 5.01 12.40
C ARG A 60 -10.53 3.67 11.72
N GLU A 61 -10.54 2.60 12.53
CA GLU A 61 -10.30 1.23 12.04
C GLU A 61 -9.05 1.11 11.15
N ASP A 62 -7.97 1.82 11.58
CA ASP A 62 -6.68 1.79 10.90
C ASP A 62 -6.02 0.41 11.05
N VAL A 63 -5.96 -0.32 9.96
CA VAL A 63 -5.38 -1.65 9.90
C VAL A 63 -4.27 -1.68 8.86
N ARG A 64 -3.13 -2.25 9.25
CA ARG A 64 -1.93 -2.42 8.41
C ARG A 64 -1.63 -3.90 8.28
N GLU A 65 -1.28 -4.34 7.07
CA GLU A 65 -1.01 -5.76 6.77
C GLU A 65 -2.14 -6.68 7.26
N HIS A 66 -3.39 -6.29 7.02
CA HIS A 66 -4.54 -7.02 7.50
C HIS A 66 -4.86 -8.22 6.61
N ALA A 67 -4.81 -9.40 7.22
CA ALA A 67 -5.22 -10.63 6.57
C ALA A 67 -6.73 -10.84 6.74
N LEU A 68 -7.48 -10.81 5.66
CA LEU A 68 -8.87 -11.24 5.62
C LEU A 68 -8.97 -12.59 4.93
N SER A 69 -9.86 -13.42 5.44
CA SER A 69 -10.20 -14.70 4.82
C SER A 69 -11.69 -14.71 4.46
N GLY A 70 -12.00 -15.11 3.26
CA GLY A 70 -13.38 -15.21 2.79
C GLY A 70 -13.56 -16.30 1.75
N PRO A 71 -14.79 -16.77 1.50
CA PRO A 71 -15.05 -17.76 0.46
C PRO A 71 -14.68 -17.18 -0.91
N SER A 72 -14.04 -17.99 -1.74
CA SER A 72 -13.78 -17.68 -3.14
C SER A 72 -15.11 -17.52 -3.88
N GLN A 73 -15.28 -16.39 -4.58
CA GLN A 73 -16.39 -16.21 -5.54
C GLN A 73 -15.80 -16.34 -6.95
N GLY A 74 -15.58 -17.58 -7.37
CA GLY A 74 -15.23 -17.90 -8.75
C GLY A 74 -16.21 -18.94 -9.29
N GLU A 75 -16.53 -18.88 -10.59
CA GLU A 75 -17.44 -19.79 -11.28
C GLU A 75 -16.97 -21.26 -11.31
N SER A 76 -15.84 -21.57 -10.75
CA SER A 76 -15.36 -22.94 -10.60
C SER A 76 -15.80 -23.50 -9.26
N ARG A 77 -16.71 -24.49 -9.33
CA ARG A 77 -17.37 -25.20 -8.21
C ARG A 77 -16.38 -26.03 -7.37
N SER A 78 -15.40 -25.43 -6.75
CA SER A 78 -14.67 -26.05 -5.65
C SER A 78 -15.20 -25.48 -4.34
N ARG A 79 -16.13 -26.23 -3.72
CA ARG A 79 -16.69 -25.91 -2.40
C ARG A 79 -15.56 -25.78 -1.40
N GLY A 80 -15.35 -24.58 -0.84
CA GLY A 80 -14.57 -24.38 0.39
C GLY A 80 -13.21 -23.76 0.22
N GLU A 81 -12.83 -23.21 -0.93
CA GLU A 81 -11.58 -22.49 -1.05
C GLU A 81 -11.66 -21.14 -0.32
N VAL A 82 -10.94 -21.04 0.78
CA VAL A 82 -10.82 -19.81 1.57
C VAL A 82 -9.72 -18.97 0.94
N VAL A 83 -10.10 -17.86 0.32
CA VAL A 83 -9.13 -16.88 -0.18
C VAL A 83 -8.64 -16.04 1.00
N ARG A 84 -7.34 -16.11 1.27
CA ARG A 84 -6.67 -15.22 2.20
C ARG A 84 -6.11 -14.02 1.44
N VAL A 85 -6.50 -12.84 1.88
CA VAL A 85 -6.07 -11.56 1.31
C VAL A 85 -5.37 -10.76 2.38
N VAL A 86 -4.25 -10.14 2.05
CA VAL A 86 -3.55 -9.21 2.93
C VAL A 86 -3.65 -7.82 2.30
N PHE A 87 -4.26 -6.89 3.00
CA PHE A 87 -4.24 -5.48 2.63
C PHE A 87 -2.98 -4.82 3.17
N ASP A 88 -2.32 -4.02 2.37
CA ASP A 88 -1.21 -3.21 2.86
C ASP A 88 -1.73 -2.19 3.88
N ARG A 89 -2.87 -1.55 3.58
CA ARG A 89 -3.55 -0.63 4.49
C ARG A 89 -5.05 -0.55 4.22
N SER A 90 -5.83 -0.49 5.31
CA SER A 90 -7.25 -0.13 5.28
C SER A 90 -7.59 0.78 6.46
N PHE A 91 -8.46 1.77 6.23
CA PHE A 91 -8.95 2.69 7.26
C PHE A 91 -10.25 3.36 6.81
N ILE A 92 -10.96 4.00 7.75
CA ILE A 92 -12.12 4.84 7.46
C ILE A 92 -11.68 6.30 7.64
N ASP A 93 -11.88 7.11 6.59
CA ASP A 93 -11.56 8.53 6.62
C ASP A 93 -12.61 9.38 7.36
N GLU A 94 -12.38 10.68 7.42
CA GLU A 94 -13.29 11.63 8.10
C GLU A 94 -14.65 11.76 7.41
N GLN A 95 -14.76 11.40 6.13
CA GLN A 95 -16.00 11.38 5.38
C GLN A 95 -16.77 10.06 5.56
N GLY A 96 -16.25 9.11 6.31
CA GLY A 96 -16.85 7.80 6.53
C GLY A 96 -16.64 6.84 5.36
N ILE A 97 -15.65 7.07 4.52
CA ILE A 97 -15.30 6.19 3.40
C ILE A 97 -14.23 5.21 3.87
N ARG A 98 -14.46 3.92 3.64
CA ARG A 98 -13.46 2.88 3.84
C ARG A 98 -12.51 2.82 2.66
N TRP A 99 -11.25 3.06 2.91
CA TRP A 99 -10.18 2.94 1.94
C TRP A 99 -9.47 1.59 2.05
N VAL A 100 -9.16 1.02 0.90
CA VAL A 100 -8.22 -0.11 0.76
C VAL A 100 -7.12 0.34 -0.16
N ILE A 101 -5.91 0.43 0.38
CA ILE A 101 -4.75 1.01 -0.31
C ILE A 101 -3.67 -0.05 -0.44
N ASP A 102 -3.11 -0.12 -1.62
CA ASP A 102 -1.98 -0.97 -1.96
C ASP A 102 -0.82 -0.08 -2.43
N TYR A 103 0.38 -0.36 -1.91
CA TYR A 103 1.59 0.39 -2.21
C TYR A 103 2.37 -0.27 -3.35
N LYS A 104 2.81 0.53 -4.32
CA LYS A 104 3.64 0.05 -5.42
C LYS A 104 4.97 0.80 -5.45
N THR A 105 6.07 0.09 -5.27
CA THR A 105 7.44 0.65 -5.31
C THR A 105 8.01 0.69 -6.72
N SER A 106 7.16 0.53 -7.75
CA SER A 106 7.55 0.69 -9.16
C SER A 106 8.09 2.10 -9.38
N GLN A 107 9.09 2.19 -10.24
CA GLN A 107 9.61 3.45 -10.77
C GLN A 107 9.38 3.48 -12.27
N HIS A 108 9.09 4.66 -12.79
CA HIS A 108 8.99 4.91 -14.22
C HIS A 108 10.05 5.95 -14.60
N SER A 109 10.95 5.59 -15.48
CA SER A 109 11.92 6.48 -16.09
C SER A 109 11.61 6.56 -17.59
N GLY A 110 10.90 7.58 -18.01
CA GLY A 110 10.51 7.75 -19.41
C GLY A 110 9.38 8.78 -19.56
N GLY A 111 8.99 9.07 -20.81
CA GLY A 111 7.83 9.91 -21.11
C GLY A 111 6.51 9.22 -20.79
N ASN A 112 5.46 10.01 -20.55
CA ASN A 112 4.09 9.56 -20.33
C ASN A 112 3.86 8.76 -19.04
N LEU A 113 4.08 9.43 -17.89
CA LEU A 113 3.77 8.87 -16.58
C LEU A 113 2.29 8.47 -16.44
N GLU A 114 1.37 9.24 -17.01
CA GLU A 114 -0.08 8.98 -16.92
C GLU A 114 -0.43 7.63 -17.56
N GLU A 115 0.06 7.36 -18.76
CA GLU A 115 -0.15 6.08 -19.44
C GLU A 115 0.47 4.89 -18.69
N PHE A 116 1.62 5.09 -18.06
CA PHE A 116 2.21 4.07 -17.19
C PHE A 116 1.29 3.78 -15.99
N LEU A 117 0.81 4.82 -15.31
CA LEU A 117 -0.08 4.67 -14.15
C LEU A 117 -1.41 4.01 -14.54
N ASP A 118 -1.96 4.32 -15.69
CA ASP A 118 -3.20 3.71 -16.18
C ASP A 118 -3.00 2.21 -16.48
N ARG A 119 -1.87 1.82 -17.07
CA ARG A 119 -1.52 0.39 -17.25
C ARG A 119 -1.35 -0.33 -15.91
N GLU A 120 -0.75 0.32 -14.92
CA GLU A 120 -0.64 -0.25 -13.57
C GLU A 120 -2.03 -0.42 -12.92
N VAL A 121 -2.94 0.54 -13.09
CA VAL A 121 -4.33 0.38 -12.66
C VAL A 121 -4.97 -0.85 -13.27
N GLU A 122 -4.90 -1.00 -14.59
CA GLU A 122 -5.49 -2.17 -15.28
C GLU A 122 -4.88 -3.49 -14.78
N ARG A 123 -3.58 -3.50 -14.55
CA ARG A 123 -2.85 -4.67 -14.04
C ARG A 123 -3.31 -5.10 -12.64
N TYR A 124 -3.52 -4.13 -11.73
CA TYR A 124 -3.84 -4.40 -10.33
C TYR A 124 -5.34 -4.32 -10.00
N ARG A 125 -6.16 -3.81 -10.92
CA ARG A 125 -7.62 -3.69 -10.75
C ARG A 125 -8.28 -5.00 -10.31
N PRO A 126 -8.02 -6.17 -10.91
CA PRO A 126 -8.67 -7.42 -10.48
C PRO A 126 -8.31 -7.81 -9.04
N GLN A 127 -7.09 -7.54 -8.61
CA GLN A 127 -6.63 -7.79 -7.24
C GLN A 127 -7.35 -6.87 -6.25
N LEU A 128 -7.32 -5.55 -6.49
CA LEU A 128 -7.93 -4.59 -5.60
C LEU A 128 -9.47 -4.72 -5.56
N GLN A 129 -10.10 -5.10 -6.66
CA GLN A 129 -11.56 -5.36 -6.66
C GLN A 129 -11.91 -6.53 -5.73
N ARG A 130 -11.13 -7.61 -5.72
CA ARG A 130 -11.31 -8.69 -4.73
C ARG A 130 -11.14 -8.18 -3.30
N TYR A 131 -10.17 -7.30 -3.06
CA TYR A 131 -9.97 -6.65 -1.77
C TYR A 131 -11.19 -5.80 -1.37
N GLY A 132 -11.71 -5.00 -2.31
CA GLY A 132 -12.90 -4.19 -2.11
C GLY A 132 -14.14 -5.02 -1.75
N MET A 133 -14.35 -6.15 -2.42
CA MET A 133 -15.46 -7.06 -2.09
C MET A 133 -15.38 -7.61 -0.67
N LEU A 134 -14.18 -7.92 -0.19
CA LEU A 134 -13.98 -8.37 1.19
C LEU A 134 -14.16 -7.20 2.18
N ALA A 135 -13.64 -6.02 1.85
CA ALA A 135 -13.78 -4.83 2.66
C ALA A 135 -15.24 -4.38 2.85
N LYS A 136 -16.10 -4.56 1.83
CA LYS A 136 -17.54 -4.31 1.93
C LYS A 136 -18.27 -5.18 2.99
N ARG A 137 -17.64 -6.27 3.44
CA ARG A 137 -18.18 -7.13 4.50
C ARG A 137 -17.73 -6.68 5.89
N MET A 138 -16.80 -5.74 6.00
CA MET A 138 -16.29 -5.23 7.28
C MET A 138 -17.25 -4.22 7.92
N GLY A 139 -18.06 -3.52 7.11
CA GLY A 139 -18.99 -2.51 7.59
C GLY A 139 -19.88 -1.93 6.48
N PRO A 140 -20.77 -1.02 6.82
CA PRO A 140 -21.72 -0.40 5.88
C PRO A 140 -21.11 0.73 5.05
N GLU A 141 -19.86 1.12 5.33
CA GLU A 141 -19.21 2.26 4.71
C GLU A 141 -19.01 2.03 3.20
N PRO A 142 -19.14 3.07 2.35
CA PRO A 142 -18.75 2.99 0.97
C PRO A 142 -17.24 2.69 0.88
N VAL A 143 -16.86 1.79 -0.04
CA VAL A 143 -15.47 1.35 -0.20
C VAL A 143 -14.85 1.97 -1.43
N ARG A 144 -13.67 2.55 -1.26
CA ARG A 144 -12.79 3.03 -2.34
C ARG A 144 -11.46 2.29 -2.31
N LEU A 145 -10.91 2.12 -3.50
CA LEU A 145 -9.65 1.44 -3.75
C LEU A 145 -8.60 2.45 -4.20
N GLY A 146 -7.38 2.30 -3.71
CA GLY A 146 -6.28 3.19 -4.04
C GLY A 146 -4.99 2.44 -4.36
N LEU A 147 -4.31 2.87 -5.40
CA LEU A 147 -2.91 2.54 -5.68
C LEU A 147 -2.05 3.76 -5.38
N TYR A 148 -1.08 3.60 -4.51
CA TYR A 148 -0.14 4.65 -4.17
C TYR A 148 1.28 4.26 -4.57
N PHE A 149 1.95 5.16 -5.29
CA PHE A 149 3.30 5.01 -5.81
C PHE A 149 4.24 6.00 -5.10
N PRO A 150 4.82 5.65 -3.95
CA PRO A 150 5.62 6.56 -3.12
C PRO A 150 6.76 7.24 -3.89
N LEU A 151 7.52 6.47 -4.68
CA LEU A 151 8.69 6.97 -5.39
C LEU A 151 8.37 7.93 -6.53
N MET A 152 7.13 7.89 -7.04
CA MET A 152 6.61 8.79 -8.09
C MET A 152 5.68 9.86 -7.54
N ARG A 153 5.33 9.80 -6.25
CA ARG A 153 4.31 10.63 -5.60
C ARG A 153 3.00 10.65 -6.40
N ALA A 154 2.62 9.48 -6.91
CA ALA A 154 1.47 9.31 -7.77
C ALA A 154 0.37 8.49 -7.08
N TRP A 155 -0.87 8.79 -7.45
CA TRP A 155 -2.06 8.20 -6.86
C TRP A 155 -3.09 7.88 -7.94
N ARG A 156 -3.75 6.72 -7.80
CA ARG A 156 -4.93 6.35 -8.59
C ARG A 156 -5.99 5.78 -7.66
N GLU A 157 -7.24 6.14 -7.88
CA GLU A 157 -8.35 5.69 -7.04
C GLU A 157 -9.62 5.42 -7.86
N TRP A 158 -10.44 4.49 -7.37
CA TRP A 158 -11.75 4.20 -7.94
C TRP A 158 -12.69 3.56 -6.89
N ALA A 159 -13.97 3.48 -7.20
CA ALA A 159 -14.96 2.78 -6.36
C ALA A 159 -14.78 1.26 -6.45
N ALA A 160 -15.00 0.55 -5.32
CA ALA A 160 -14.97 -0.90 -5.27
C ALA A 160 -16.24 -1.53 -5.85
#